data_01a20c8a82f45a8ff49c76aba5f44376
#
_entry.id   01a20c8a82f45a8ff49c76aba5f44376
#
_cell.length_a   1.000
_cell.length_b   1.000
_cell.length_c   1.000
_cell.angle_alpha   90.00
_cell.angle_beta   90.00
_cell.angle_gamma   90.00
#
_symmetry.space_group_name_H-M   'P 1'
#
loop_
_entity.id
_entity.type
_entity.pdbx_description
1 polymer ?
#
loop_
_entity_poly.entity_id
_entity_poly.type
_entity_poly.pdbx_seq_one_letter_code
_entity_poly.pdbx_strand_id
1 'polypeptide(L)'
;MKINHLTPSEELLMQILWKIEHAYMKDVIEHYPEPKPHQNTISTFMKILVEKEFLSTEKEGRIFKYSVAVPFEDYKKFQLRNFLDNYFDNSGIEMLKTLIDEKLLNPSELNQFFEIKTTVVPLVENAEAENPISDFIDEITSEKKKKKKGKKKKKK
;
A
#
# COMPACT_ATOMS: atom_id res chain seq x y z
N MET A 1 -2.32 -8.01 -15.66
CA MET A 1 -2.95 -8.94 -14.71
C MET A 1 -4.06 -8.19 -13.98
N LYS A 2 -5.28 -8.73 -13.95
CA LYS A 2 -6.40 -8.09 -13.24
C LYS A 2 -6.42 -8.64 -11.81
N ILE A 3 -6.05 -7.81 -10.84
CA ILE A 3 -6.09 -8.22 -9.41
C ILE A 3 -7.52 -8.04 -8.90
N ASN A 4 -8.05 -9.08 -8.26
CA ASN A 4 -9.38 -9.08 -7.67
C ASN A 4 -9.34 -8.61 -6.20
N HIS A 5 -10.45 -8.10 -5.70
CA HIS A 5 -10.58 -7.76 -4.28
C HIS A 5 -10.63 -9.04 -3.41
N LEU A 6 -9.91 -8.98 -2.30
CA LEU A 6 -9.98 -10.01 -1.26
C LEU A 6 -10.95 -9.59 -0.17
N THR A 7 -11.66 -10.56 0.38
CA THR A 7 -12.37 -10.39 1.66
C THR A 7 -11.36 -10.37 2.81
N PRO A 8 -11.71 -9.83 4.01
CA PRO A 8 -10.79 -9.80 5.14
C PRO A 8 -10.21 -11.18 5.52
N SER A 9 -11.01 -12.24 5.42
CA SER A 9 -10.56 -13.60 5.72
C SER A 9 -9.60 -14.15 4.67
N GLU A 10 -9.83 -13.84 3.39
CA GLU A 10 -8.95 -14.20 2.29
C GLU A 10 -7.62 -13.42 2.38
N GLU A 11 -7.69 -12.15 2.73
CA GLU A 11 -6.50 -11.31 2.90
C GLU A 11 -5.64 -11.79 4.07
N LEU A 12 -6.26 -12.14 5.21
CA LEU A 12 -5.54 -12.74 6.34
C LEU A 12 -4.79 -14.00 5.92
N LEU A 13 -5.43 -14.85 5.12
CA LEU A 13 -4.81 -16.07 4.61
C LEU A 13 -3.66 -15.76 3.65
N MET A 14 -3.85 -14.77 2.75
CA MET A 14 -2.78 -14.33 1.86
C MET A 14 -1.60 -13.69 2.62
N GLN A 15 -1.82 -12.98 3.73
CA GLN A 15 -0.74 -12.46 4.58
C GLN A 15 0.16 -13.56 5.16
N ILE A 16 -0.38 -14.74 5.40
CA ILE A 16 0.39 -15.91 5.80
C ILE A 16 1.17 -16.44 4.59
N LEU A 17 0.49 -16.64 3.46
CA LEU A 17 1.07 -17.20 2.25
C LEU A 17 2.17 -16.32 1.65
N TRP A 18 2.04 -15.01 1.70
CA TRP A 18 3.10 -14.08 1.25
C TRP A 18 4.40 -14.20 2.05
N LYS A 19 4.33 -14.69 3.30
CA LYS A 19 5.53 -14.90 4.14
C LYS A 19 6.24 -16.22 3.84
N ILE A 20 5.48 -17.25 3.44
CA ILE A 20 6.01 -18.60 3.23
C ILE A 20 6.18 -18.94 1.75
N GLU A 21 5.63 -18.11 0.84
CA GLU A 21 5.70 -18.19 -0.63
C GLU A 21 5.17 -19.48 -1.25
N HIS A 22 5.54 -20.63 -0.68
CA HIS A 22 5.10 -21.96 -1.08
C HIS A 22 4.64 -22.73 0.15
N ALA A 23 3.49 -23.39 0.06
CA ALA A 23 2.92 -24.11 1.20
C ALA A 23 2.09 -25.33 0.78
N TYR A 24 2.06 -26.32 1.63
CA TYR A 24 1.02 -27.34 1.65
C TYR A 24 -0.09 -26.93 2.61
N MET A 25 -1.26 -27.56 2.49
CA MET A 25 -2.39 -27.28 3.36
C MET A 25 -2.04 -27.38 4.86
N LYS A 26 -1.16 -28.31 5.23
CA LYS A 26 -0.70 -28.50 6.61
C LYS A 26 0.03 -27.25 7.12
N ASP A 27 0.93 -26.69 6.32
CA ASP A 27 1.74 -25.52 6.68
C ASP A 27 0.86 -24.30 6.88
N VAL A 28 -0.14 -24.14 6.01
CA VAL A 28 -1.13 -23.06 6.11
C VAL A 28 -1.92 -23.14 7.42
N ILE A 29 -2.40 -24.33 7.78
CA ILE A 29 -3.14 -24.55 9.03
C ILE A 29 -2.25 -24.27 10.25
N GLU A 30 -0.99 -24.68 10.20
CA GLU A 30 -0.04 -24.47 11.28
C GLU A 30 0.21 -22.99 11.55
N HIS A 31 0.40 -22.20 10.49
CA HIS A 31 0.68 -20.75 10.60
C HIS A 31 -0.58 -19.87 10.81
N TYR A 32 -1.78 -20.46 10.77
CA TYR A 32 -3.00 -19.68 10.97
C TYR A 32 -3.13 -19.24 12.42
N PRO A 33 -3.43 -17.95 12.70
CA PRO A 33 -3.55 -17.44 14.06
C PRO A 33 -4.77 -18.00 14.79
N GLU A 34 -4.69 -18.07 16.10
CA GLU A 34 -5.83 -18.43 16.94
C GLU A 34 -6.84 -17.27 17.06
N PRO A 35 -8.15 -17.56 17.10
CA PRO A 35 -8.77 -18.88 16.99
C PRO A 35 -8.77 -19.41 15.56
N LYS A 36 -8.23 -20.59 15.36
CA LYS A 36 -8.17 -21.23 14.03
C LYS A 36 -9.57 -21.67 13.57
N PRO A 37 -9.97 -21.30 12.33
CA PRO A 37 -11.17 -21.86 11.73
C PRO A 37 -11.00 -23.35 11.44
N HIS A 38 -12.12 -24.02 11.22
CA HIS A 38 -12.10 -25.42 10.84
C HIS A 38 -11.33 -25.63 9.53
N GLN A 39 -10.59 -26.74 9.40
CA GLN A 39 -9.78 -27.06 8.22
C GLN A 39 -10.55 -26.94 6.90
N ASN A 40 -11.83 -27.35 6.87
CA ASN A 40 -12.66 -27.23 5.68
C ASN A 40 -12.88 -25.76 5.26
N THR A 41 -12.96 -24.84 6.21
CA THR A 41 -13.09 -23.39 5.94
C THR A 41 -11.81 -22.86 5.29
N ILE A 42 -10.64 -23.21 5.85
CA ILE A 42 -9.34 -22.83 5.26
C ILE A 42 -9.23 -23.42 3.85
N SER A 43 -9.60 -24.69 3.65
CA SER A 43 -9.59 -25.33 2.33
C SER A 43 -10.51 -24.63 1.33
N THR A 44 -11.65 -24.11 1.77
CA THR A 44 -12.56 -23.34 0.91
C THR A 44 -11.91 -22.01 0.50
N PHE A 45 -11.31 -21.28 1.44
CA PHE A 45 -10.60 -20.04 1.12
C PHE A 45 -9.42 -20.27 0.16
N MET A 46 -8.66 -21.35 0.35
CA MET A 46 -7.58 -21.71 -0.57
C MET A 46 -8.08 -21.93 -2.00
N LYS A 47 -9.23 -22.61 -2.17
CA LYS A 47 -9.85 -22.79 -3.50
C LYS A 47 -10.27 -21.45 -4.11
N ILE A 48 -10.91 -20.58 -3.33
CA ILE A 48 -11.31 -19.24 -3.79
C ILE A 48 -10.09 -18.42 -4.22
N LEU A 49 -8.98 -18.51 -3.48
CA LEU A 49 -7.75 -17.80 -3.83
C LEU A 49 -7.12 -18.32 -5.13
N VAL A 50 -7.24 -19.62 -5.41
CA VAL A 50 -6.83 -20.20 -6.70
C VAL A 50 -7.76 -19.71 -7.81
N GLU A 51 -9.08 -19.71 -7.60
CA GLU A 51 -10.07 -19.21 -8.57
C GLU A 51 -9.88 -17.70 -8.87
N LYS A 52 -9.45 -16.92 -7.87
CA LYS A 52 -9.11 -15.50 -8.01
C LYS A 52 -7.72 -15.26 -8.59
N GLU A 53 -6.97 -16.31 -8.92
CA GLU A 53 -5.61 -16.27 -9.47
C GLU A 53 -4.55 -15.66 -8.51
N PHE A 54 -4.82 -15.63 -7.20
CA PHE A 54 -3.82 -15.26 -6.20
C PHE A 54 -2.82 -16.37 -5.90
N LEU A 55 -3.26 -17.62 -6.08
CA LEU A 55 -2.46 -18.80 -5.90
C LEU A 55 -2.47 -19.66 -7.15
N SER A 56 -1.35 -20.28 -7.43
CA SER A 56 -1.24 -21.42 -8.35
C SER A 56 -1.12 -22.71 -7.56
N THR A 57 -1.53 -23.83 -8.17
CA THR A 57 -1.44 -25.14 -7.55
C THR A 57 -0.69 -26.12 -8.43
N GLU A 58 0.19 -26.89 -7.82
CA GLU A 58 0.87 -28.00 -8.45
C GLU A 58 0.54 -29.28 -7.66
N LYS A 59 0.23 -30.37 -8.38
CA LYS A 59 -0.09 -31.63 -7.75
C LYS A 59 1.18 -32.45 -7.55
N GLU A 60 1.54 -32.68 -6.30
CA GLU A 60 2.65 -33.55 -5.91
C GLU A 60 2.12 -34.84 -5.29
N GLY A 61 1.99 -35.89 -6.12
CA GLY A 61 1.42 -37.15 -5.69
C GLY A 61 -0.06 -37.04 -5.30
N ARG A 62 -0.36 -37.16 -4.00
CA ARG A 62 -1.73 -37.07 -3.44
C ARG A 62 -2.05 -35.71 -2.83
N ILE A 63 -1.09 -34.80 -2.75
CA ILE A 63 -1.23 -33.50 -2.13
C ILE A 63 -1.05 -32.40 -3.16
N PHE A 64 -1.57 -31.20 -2.83
CA PHE A 64 -1.37 -29.99 -3.62
C PHE A 64 -0.39 -29.08 -2.91
N LYS A 65 0.59 -28.59 -3.67
CA LYS A 65 1.46 -27.50 -3.31
C LYS A 65 0.87 -26.21 -3.85
N TYR A 66 0.76 -25.22 -3.02
CA TYR A 66 0.27 -23.88 -3.36
C TYR A 66 1.44 -22.93 -3.46
N SER A 67 1.44 -22.10 -4.48
CA SER A 67 2.46 -21.06 -4.70
C SER A 67 1.80 -19.72 -4.93
N VAL A 68 2.39 -18.66 -4.39
CA VAL A 68 1.90 -17.29 -4.56
C VAL A 68 2.06 -16.87 -6.01
N ALA A 69 0.95 -16.49 -6.67
CA ALA A 69 0.91 -16.00 -8.04
C ALA A 69 0.86 -14.46 -8.11
N VAL A 70 0.23 -13.80 -7.12
CA VAL A 70 0.22 -12.34 -6.98
C VAL A 70 1.15 -11.93 -5.86
N PRO A 71 2.31 -11.32 -6.13
CA PRO A 71 3.22 -10.82 -5.09
C PRO A 71 2.56 -9.78 -4.19
N PHE A 72 2.97 -9.73 -2.92
CA PHE A 72 2.45 -8.75 -1.95
C PHE A 72 2.63 -7.30 -2.42
N GLU A 73 3.76 -6.97 -3.05
CA GLU A 73 4.04 -5.64 -3.57
C GLU A 73 3.03 -5.20 -4.65
N ASP A 74 2.60 -6.12 -5.51
CA ASP A 74 1.62 -5.81 -6.54
C ASP A 74 0.21 -5.65 -5.96
N TYR A 75 -0.15 -6.47 -4.96
CA TYR A 75 -1.39 -6.31 -4.20
C TYR A 75 -1.41 -5.00 -3.42
N LYS A 76 -0.31 -4.63 -2.78
CA LYS A 76 -0.17 -3.35 -2.07
C LYS A 76 -0.38 -2.15 -3.01
N LYS A 77 0.21 -2.18 -4.20
CA LYS A 77 -0.02 -1.13 -5.23
C LYS A 77 -1.47 -1.09 -5.70
N PHE A 78 -2.10 -2.25 -5.87
CA PHE A 78 -3.51 -2.35 -6.22
C PHE A 78 -4.41 -1.73 -5.15
N GLN A 79 -4.18 -2.07 -3.87
CA GLN A 79 -4.93 -1.51 -2.75
C GLN A 79 -4.75 0.01 -2.63
N LEU A 80 -3.52 0.50 -2.82
CA LEU A 80 -3.24 1.93 -2.80
C LEU A 80 -4.01 2.67 -3.91
N ARG A 81 -4.04 2.13 -5.13
CA ARG A 81 -4.81 2.73 -6.24
C ARG A 81 -6.31 2.76 -5.94
N ASN A 82 -6.86 1.66 -5.45
CA ASN A 82 -8.26 1.59 -5.06
C ASN A 82 -8.59 2.58 -3.93
N PHE A 83 -7.69 2.73 -2.97
CA PHE A 83 -7.84 3.69 -1.88
C PHE A 83 -7.84 5.13 -2.39
N LEU A 84 -6.91 5.48 -3.28
CA LEU A 84 -6.87 6.79 -3.92
C LEU A 84 -8.14 7.08 -4.72
N ASP A 85 -8.60 6.12 -5.52
CA ASP A 85 -9.79 6.25 -6.35
C ASP A 85 -11.05 6.45 -5.51
N ASN A 86 -11.22 5.66 -4.45
CA ASN A 86 -12.43 5.69 -3.63
C ASN A 86 -12.51 6.88 -2.66
N TYR A 87 -11.40 7.43 -2.18
CA TYR A 87 -11.38 8.41 -1.09
C TYR A 87 -10.71 9.73 -1.43
N PHE A 88 -9.98 9.82 -2.55
CA PHE A 88 -9.16 10.99 -2.89
C PHE A 88 -9.30 11.42 -4.36
N ASP A 89 -10.37 11.02 -5.04
CA ASP A 89 -10.60 11.32 -6.47
C ASP A 89 -9.35 11.05 -7.34
N ASN A 90 -8.61 9.98 -7.03
CA ASN A 90 -7.35 9.59 -7.65
C ASN A 90 -6.21 10.64 -7.49
N SER A 91 -6.33 11.53 -6.51
CA SER A 91 -5.36 12.58 -6.23
C SER A 91 -4.36 12.17 -5.15
N GLY A 92 -3.13 11.84 -5.57
CA GLY A 92 -2.01 11.57 -4.65
C GLY A 92 -1.65 12.80 -3.80
N ILE A 93 -1.89 14.02 -4.30
CA ILE A 93 -1.65 15.28 -3.58
C ILE A 93 -2.61 15.43 -2.40
N GLU A 94 -3.89 15.14 -2.59
CA GLU A 94 -4.88 15.21 -1.52
C GLU A 94 -4.58 14.17 -0.43
N MET A 95 -4.19 12.97 -0.81
CA MET A 95 -3.72 11.96 0.14
C MET A 95 -2.49 12.45 0.91
N LEU A 96 -1.50 13.04 0.23
CA LEU A 96 -0.29 13.56 0.86
C LEU A 96 -0.61 14.68 1.86
N LYS A 97 -1.49 15.62 1.51
CA LYS A 97 -1.98 16.68 2.41
C LYS A 97 -2.62 16.08 3.67
N THR A 98 -3.45 15.06 3.52
CA THR A 98 -4.10 14.36 4.64
C THR A 98 -3.06 13.69 5.54
N LEU A 99 -2.06 13.00 4.97
CA LEU A 99 -0.99 12.38 5.75
C LEU A 99 -0.19 13.39 6.58
N ILE A 100 0.06 14.58 6.03
CA ILE A 100 0.77 15.67 6.73
C ILE A 100 -0.13 16.27 7.83
N ASP A 101 -1.42 16.47 7.55
CA ASP A 101 -2.37 17.07 8.51
C ASP A 101 -2.63 16.16 9.71
N GLU A 102 -2.69 14.85 9.48
CA GLU A 102 -2.80 13.81 10.51
C GLU A 102 -1.46 13.50 11.21
N LYS A 103 -0.37 14.16 10.82
CA LYS A 103 0.99 13.96 11.33
C LYS A 103 1.53 12.52 11.13
N LEU A 104 1.01 11.82 10.14
CA LEU A 104 1.49 10.51 9.73
C LEU A 104 2.74 10.61 8.84
N LEU A 105 2.98 11.78 8.27
CA LEU A 105 4.15 12.08 7.46
C LEU A 105 4.69 13.47 7.81
N ASN A 106 6.00 13.55 8.07
CA ASN A 106 6.69 14.81 8.34
C ASN A 106 7.22 15.43 7.04
N PRO A 107 7.05 16.74 6.81
CA PRO A 107 7.66 17.41 5.66
C PRO A 107 9.17 17.23 5.55
N SER A 108 9.88 17.11 6.68
CA SER A 108 11.33 16.86 6.71
C SER A 108 11.70 15.47 6.17
N GLU A 109 10.86 14.46 6.38
CA GLU A 109 11.07 13.11 5.84
C GLU A 109 10.90 13.09 4.31
N LEU A 110 9.95 13.89 3.80
CA LEU A 110 9.79 14.09 2.36
C LEU A 110 11.04 14.72 1.74
N ASN A 111 11.58 15.76 2.34
CA ASN A 111 12.80 16.41 1.85
C ASN A 111 13.96 15.44 1.78
N GLN A 112 14.22 14.64 2.84
CA GLN A 112 15.25 13.62 2.84
C GLN A 112 15.05 12.58 1.72
N PHE A 113 13.81 12.16 1.48
CA PHE A 113 13.50 11.20 0.42
C PHE A 113 13.82 11.75 -0.98
N PHE A 114 13.59 13.05 -1.22
CA PHE A 114 13.91 13.69 -2.49
C PHE A 114 15.40 14.00 -2.64
N GLU A 115 16.08 14.43 -1.58
CA GLU A 115 17.53 14.66 -1.58
C GLU A 115 18.32 13.38 -1.89
N ILE A 116 17.92 12.24 -1.32
CA ILE A 116 18.54 10.95 -1.60
C ILE A 116 18.38 10.55 -3.07
N LYS A 117 17.25 10.85 -3.69
CA LYS A 117 17.03 10.53 -5.12
C LYS A 117 17.78 11.47 -6.07
N THR A 118 17.97 12.72 -5.70
CA THR A 118 18.71 13.69 -6.54
C THR A 118 20.21 13.46 -6.53
N THR A 119 20.78 12.86 -5.50
CA THR A 119 22.22 12.54 -5.45
C THR A 119 22.65 11.37 -6.33
N VAL A 120 21.72 10.62 -6.92
CA VAL A 120 22.03 9.44 -7.76
C VAL A 120 22.03 9.77 -9.28
N VAL A 121 21.67 10.99 -9.67
CA VAL A 121 21.76 11.43 -11.08
C VAL A 121 23.02 12.27 -11.26
N PRO A 122 24.00 11.88 -12.10
CA PRO A 122 25.13 12.75 -12.39
C PRO A 122 24.64 14.02 -13.08
N LEU A 123 24.93 15.17 -12.46
CA LEU A 123 24.64 16.49 -12.97
C LEU A 123 25.30 16.69 -14.34
N VAL A 124 24.49 16.84 -15.37
CA VAL A 124 24.88 17.64 -16.53
C VAL A 124 24.59 19.09 -16.16
N GLU A 125 25.64 19.88 -15.99
CA GLU A 125 25.52 21.32 -15.79
C GLU A 125 24.72 21.94 -16.92
N ASN A 126 23.55 22.50 -16.62
CA ASN A 126 23.09 23.79 -17.13
C ASN A 126 21.65 24.09 -16.73
N ALA A 127 21.46 25.36 -16.37
CA ALA A 127 20.23 26.09 -16.17
C ALA A 127 19.58 26.01 -14.77
N GLU A 128 19.40 27.21 -14.22
CA GLU A 128 18.56 27.57 -13.10
C GLU A 128 17.21 26.87 -13.14
N ALA A 129 17.12 25.73 -12.46
CA ALA A 129 15.85 25.03 -12.29
C ALA A 129 15.26 25.50 -10.98
N GLU A 130 14.22 26.33 -11.07
CA GLU A 130 13.26 26.53 -9.99
C GLU A 130 12.93 25.16 -9.40
N ASN A 131 13.12 25.02 -8.10
CA ASN A 131 12.93 23.73 -7.42
C ASN A 131 11.42 23.52 -7.20
N PRO A 132 10.72 22.73 -8.02
CA PRO A 132 9.26 22.63 -7.96
C PRO A 132 8.75 22.06 -6.63
N ILE A 133 9.65 21.56 -5.81
CA ILE A 133 9.35 20.98 -4.50
C ILE A 133 9.32 22.05 -3.41
N SER A 134 10.21 23.06 -3.47
CA SER A 134 10.16 24.19 -2.51
C SER A 134 8.87 24.97 -2.68
N ASP A 135 8.46 25.22 -3.92
CA ASP A 135 7.22 25.91 -4.23
C ASP A 135 5.98 25.13 -3.76
N PHE A 136 6.00 23.81 -3.91
CA PHE A 136 4.94 22.92 -3.42
C PHE A 136 4.85 22.91 -1.88
N ILE A 137 5.99 22.86 -1.18
CA ILE A 137 6.05 22.92 0.28
C ILE A 137 5.60 24.30 0.79
N ASP A 138 6.00 25.36 0.12
CA ASP A 138 5.60 26.73 0.46
C ASP A 138 4.10 26.98 0.20
N GLU A 139 3.53 26.38 -0.84
CA GLU A 139 2.09 26.45 -1.12
C GLU A 139 1.28 25.76 -0.01
N ILE A 140 1.63 24.54 0.39
CA ILE A 140 0.96 23.79 1.46
C ILE A 140 1.08 24.50 2.82
N THR A 141 2.25 25.11 3.11
CA THR A 141 2.48 25.78 4.39
C THR A 141 1.87 27.18 4.44
N SER A 142 1.76 27.88 3.29
CA SER A 142 1.17 29.22 3.22
C SER A 142 -0.35 29.21 3.33
N GLU A 143 -1.04 28.19 2.84
CA GLU A 143 -2.50 28.03 3.02
C GLU A 143 -2.87 27.87 4.51
N LYS A 144 -2.04 27.19 5.31
CA LYS A 144 -2.26 27.10 6.78
C LYS A 144 -2.15 28.45 7.49
N LYS A 145 -1.28 29.37 7.03
CA LYS A 145 -1.15 30.71 7.62
C LYS A 145 -2.35 31.59 7.29
N LYS A 146 -2.95 31.47 6.11
CA LYS A 146 -4.15 32.24 5.72
C LYS A 146 -5.39 31.81 6.51
N LYS A 147 -5.59 30.50 6.73
CA LYS A 147 -6.73 29.98 7.53
C LYS A 147 -6.64 30.35 9.02
N LYS A 148 -5.44 30.49 9.59
CA LYS A 148 -5.27 30.95 10.99
C LYS A 148 -5.50 32.47 11.16
N LYS A 149 -5.16 33.27 10.17
CA LYS A 149 -5.43 34.74 10.23
C LYS A 149 -6.91 35.08 9.99
N GLY A 150 -7.64 34.30 9.19
CA GLY A 150 -9.08 34.47 8.95
C GLY A 150 -9.94 34.17 10.19
N LYS A 151 -9.54 33.25 11.05
CA LYS A 151 -10.26 32.91 12.30
C LYS A 151 -10.03 33.94 13.44
N LYS A 152 -8.93 34.71 13.42
CA LYS A 152 -8.70 35.78 14.42
C LYS A 152 -9.44 37.12 14.12
N LYS A 153 -9.89 37.34 12.88
CA LYS A 153 -10.66 38.56 12.52
C LYS A 153 -12.17 38.44 12.72
N LYS A 154 -12.70 37.24 13.04
CA LYS A 154 -14.14 37.02 13.31
C LYS A 154 -14.49 36.95 14.82
N LYS A 155 -13.56 37.28 15.71
CA LYS A 155 -13.77 37.37 17.16
C LYS A 155 -13.35 38.72 17.71
N LYS A 156 -13.78 39.79 17.06
CA LYS A 156 -13.82 41.12 17.63
C LYS A 156 -15.13 41.79 17.26
#